data_d14cd975b3cececa73c0fadd02034c31
#
_entry.id   d14cd975b3cececa73c0fadd02034c31
#
_cell.length_a   1.000
_cell.length_b   1.000
_cell.length_c   1.000
_cell.angle_alpha   90.00
_cell.angle_beta   90.00
_cell.angle_gamma   90.00
#
_symmetry.space_group_name_H-M   'P 1'
#
loop_
_entity.id
_entity.type
_entity.pdbx_description
1 polymer ?
#
loop_
_entity_poly.entity_id
_entity_poly.type
_entity_poly.pdbx_seq_one_letter_code
_entity_poly.pdbx_strand_id
1 'polypeptide(L)'
;GHIFAGNTLPSPTSGDVSYGFFRRWLLISMNRTFTQEIVQRDPREIVEKVAVERPQVIFWALQGAARLAQRGRYAVSEGAERMRTEWRTDSDAVADFVASCCEIREDPSDWELLSDAYDNFRQFCGATGRKSGMGIRTFKKRLIQIDIQEAKRGGQVKVGLWVKAKMNWADAPVIH
;
A
#
# COMPACT_ATOMS: atom_id res chain seq x y z
N GLY A 1 12.11 -16.32 -8.88
CA GLY A 1 11.78 -15.13 -8.10
C GLY A 1 12.53 -13.91 -8.59
N HIS A 2 12.06 -12.73 -8.25
CA HIS A 2 12.71 -11.45 -8.56
C HIS A 2 13.07 -10.77 -7.25
N ILE A 3 14.18 -10.03 -7.22
CA ILE A 3 14.62 -9.22 -6.09
C ILE A 3 14.65 -7.77 -6.59
N PHE A 4 13.99 -6.90 -5.83
CA PHE A 4 13.96 -5.46 -6.08
C PHE A 4 14.55 -4.74 -4.87
N ALA A 5 15.33 -3.71 -5.10
CA ALA A 5 15.82 -2.81 -4.07
C ALA A 5 15.37 -1.38 -4.39
N GLY A 6 14.97 -0.63 -3.38
CA GLY A 6 14.53 0.75 -3.54
C GLY A 6 14.35 1.43 -2.18
N ASN A 7 14.31 2.75 -2.19
CA ASN A 7 14.10 3.55 -0.98
C ASN A 7 12.62 3.72 -0.63
N THR A 8 11.73 3.44 -1.57
CA THR A 8 10.28 3.53 -1.40
C THR A 8 9.61 2.28 -1.96
N LEU A 9 8.50 1.89 -1.37
CA LEU A 9 7.67 0.82 -1.89
C LEU A 9 6.91 1.29 -3.13
N PRO A 10 6.81 0.45 -4.18
CA PRO A 10 6.12 0.85 -5.41
C PRO A 10 4.62 1.01 -5.16
N SER A 11 4.04 2.07 -5.72
CA SER A 11 2.58 2.18 -5.75
C SER A 11 2.02 1.20 -6.79
N PRO A 12 0.98 0.40 -6.45
CA PRO A 12 0.33 -0.47 -7.41
C PRO A 12 -0.24 0.34 -8.58
N THR A 13 0.37 0.26 -9.74
CA THR A 13 0.04 1.08 -10.92
C THR A 13 -1.33 0.74 -11.51
N SER A 14 -1.80 -0.47 -11.27
CA SER A 14 -3.08 -0.98 -11.78
C SER A 14 -4.27 -0.75 -10.85
N GLY A 15 -4.05 -0.10 -9.69
CA GLY A 15 -5.06 -0.04 -8.63
C GLY A 15 -5.41 -1.40 -8.03
N ASP A 16 -4.61 -2.44 -8.29
CA ASP A 16 -4.77 -3.76 -7.68
C ASP A 16 -4.21 -3.75 -6.27
N VAL A 17 -5.03 -3.30 -5.33
CA VAL A 17 -4.76 -3.37 -3.88
C VAL A 17 -5.31 -4.65 -3.27
N SER A 18 -5.46 -5.70 -4.07
CA SER A 18 -5.95 -7.00 -3.61
C SER A 18 -4.95 -7.66 -2.66
N TYR A 19 -5.48 -8.47 -1.74
CA TYR A 19 -4.64 -9.34 -0.90
C TYR A 19 -3.73 -10.23 -1.76
N GLY A 20 -4.20 -10.64 -2.95
CA GLY A 20 -3.45 -11.45 -3.91
C GLY A 20 -2.17 -10.78 -4.39
N PHE A 21 -2.17 -9.46 -4.56
CA PHE A 21 -0.98 -8.69 -4.92
C PHE A 21 0.02 -8.67 -3.76
N PHE A 22 -0.39 -8.19 -2.58
CA PHE A 22 0.52 -7.99 -1.45
C PHE A 22 1.11 -9.29 -0.89
N ARG A 23 0.38 -10.41 -0.90
CA ARG A 23 0.89 -11.70 -0.39
C ARG A 23 2.06 -12.27 -1.17
N ARG A 24 2.31 -11.77 -2.40
CA ARG A 24 3.41 -12.23 -3.26
C ARG A 24 4.73 -11.54 -2.93
N TRP A 25 4.71 -10.52 -2.07
CA TRP A 25 5.87 -9.74 -1.69
C TRP A 25 6.39 -10.19 -0.34
N LEU A 26 7.69 -10.46 -0.27
CA LEU A 26 8.42 -10.60 0.97
C LEU A 26 9.24 -9.31 1.16
N LEU A 27 8.84 -8.48 2.11
CA LEU A 27 9.50 -7.22 2.39
C LEU A 27 10.63 -7.43 3.39
N ILE A 28 11.78 -6.86 3.10
CA ILE A 28 12.96 -6.87 3.97
C ILE A 28 13.39 -5.43 4.18
N SER A 29 13.18 -4.91 5.38
CA SER A 29 13.59 -3.56 5.74
C SER A 29 15.07 -3.49 6.10
N MET A 30 15.76 -2.48 5.58
CA MET A 30 17.14 -2.17 5.92
C MET A 30 17.17 -0.74 6.49
N ASN A 31 16.79 -0.61 7.76
CA ASN A 31 16.53 0.69 8.41
C ASN A 31 17.79 1.35 8.99
N ARG A 32 18.98 0.74 8.80
CA ARG A 32 20.22 1.32 9.32
C ARG A 32 20.69 2.46 8.43
N THR A 33 20.73 3.66 8.97
CA THR A 33 21.32 4.83 8.31
C THR A 33 22.80 4.91 8.67
N PHE A 34 23.66 5.08 7.68
CA PHE A 34 25.09 5.33 7.88
C PHE A 34 25.28 6.84 7.82
N THR A 35 25.51 7.45 9.01
CA THR A 35 25.85 8.87 9.15
C THR A 35 27.37 9.08 9.09
N GLN A 36 27.81 10.33 9.00
CA GLN A 36 29.24 10.65 8.99
C GLN A 36 30.01 10.19 10.25
N GLU A 37 29.31 9.98 11.36
CA GLU A 37 29.88 9.42 12.60
C GLU A 37 30.16 7.91 12.50
N ILE A 38 29.50 7.22 11.59
CA ILE A 38 29.75 5.82 11.30
C ILE A 38 30.69 5.81 10.07
N VAL A 39 31.91 5.35 10.25
CA VAL A 39 32.92 5.27 9.19
C VAL A 39 32.30 4.65 7.93
N GLN A 40 32.07 5.49 6.93
CA GLN A 40 31.68 5.02 5.59
C GLN A 40 32.91 4.35 4.98
N ARG A 41 32.82 3.03 4.80
CA ARG A 41 33.87 2.28 4.15
C ARG A 41 33.81 2.48 2.63
N ASP A 42 34.97 2.49 1.98
CA ASP A 42 35.02 2.46 0.53
C ASP A 42 34.25 1.23 0.01
N PRO A 43 33.34 1.39 -0.95
CA PRO A 43 32.65 0.27 -1.58
C PRO A 43 33.59 -0.81 -2.11
N ARG A 44 34.80 -0.48 -2.53
CA ARG A 44 35.82 -1.43 -2.99
C ARG A 44 36.31 -2.32 -1.87
N GLU A 45 36.58 -1.76 -0.68
CA GLU A 45 36.96 -2.55 0.50
C GLU A 45 35.86 -3.54 0.91
N ILE A 46 34.58 -3.13 0.78
CA ILE A 46 33.46 -4.01 1.07
C ILE A 46 33.42 -5.17 0.08
N VAL A 47 33.58 -4.91 -1.20
CA VAL A 47 33.63 -5.95 -2.26
C VAL A 47 34.78 -6.93 -2.02
N GLU A 48 35.97 -6.44 -1.67
CA GLU A 48 37.14 -7.30 -1.38
C GLU A 48 36.88 -8.17 -0.16
N LYS A 49 36.35 -7.63 0.94
CA LYS A 49 35.99 -8.42 2.13
C LYS A 49 34.95 -9.48 1.85
N VAL A 50 33.88 -9.10 1.11
CA VAL A 50 32.85 -10.06 0.71
C VAL A 50 33.44 -11.16 -0.19
N ALA A 51 34.43 -10.84 -1.03
CA ALA A 51 35.08 -11.84 -1.86
C ALA A 51 35.84 -12.88 -1.02
N VAL A 52 36.50 -12.44 0.04
CA VAL A 52 37.20 -13.33 1.00
C VAL A 52 36.22 -14.19 1.80
N GLU A 53 35.07 -13.59 2.19
CA GLU A 53 34.04 -14.27 2.98
C GLU A 53 33.06 -15.10 2.13
N ARG A 54 33.22 -15.12 0.82
CA ARG A 54 32.31 -15.80 -0.12
C ARG A 54 31.96 -17.24 0.25
N PRO A 55 32.90 -18.09 0.67
CA PRO A 55 32.55 -19.46 1.06
C PRO A 55 31.60 -19.52 2.25
N GLN A 56 31.77 -18.64 3.24
CA GLN A 56 30.95 -18.58 4.44
C GLN A 56 29.55 -18.07 4.08
N VAL A 57 29.45 -17.08 3.18
CA VAL A 57 28.15 -16.56 2.67
C VAL A 57 27.39 -17.64 1.90
N ILE A 58 28.09 -18.41 1.06
CA ILE A 58 27.50 -19.55 0.33
C ILE A 58 26.98 -20.60 1.31
N PHE A 59 27.79 -20.96 2.31
CA PHE A 59 27.40 -21.96 3.33
C PHE A 59 26.15 -21.47 4.11
N TRP A 60 26.12 -20.23 4.53
CA TRP A 60 24.95 -19.61 5.17
C TRP A 60 23.71 -19.66 4.27
N ALA A 61 23.85 -19.35 2.99
CA ALA A 61 22.76 -19.40 2.02
C ALA A 61 22.23 -20.83 1.82
N LEU A 62 23.13 -21.85 1.76
CA LEU A 62 22.74 -23.26 1.67
C LEU A 62 21.99 -23.73 2.92
N GLN A 63 22.41 -23.31 4.10
CA GLN A 63 21.65 -23.56 5.33
C GLN A 63 20.27 -22.93 5.29
N GLY A 64 20.16 -21.70 4.75
CA GLY A 64 18.89 -21.03 4.55
C GLY A 64 17.97 -21.79 3.59
N ALA A 65 18.52 -22.28 2.48
CA ALA A 65 17.81 -23.10 1.50
C ALA A 65 17.32 -24.42 2.09
N ALA A 66 18.15 -25.10 2.88
CA ALA A 66 17.77 -26.33 3.59
C ALA A 66 16.59 -26.08 4.55
N ARG A 67 16.65 -25.00 5.35
CA ARG A 67 15.54 -24.61 6.24
C ARG A 67 14.27 -24.28 5.46
N LEU A 68 14.39 -23.62 4.31
CA LEU A 68 13.24 -23.31 3.45
C LEU A 68 12.62 -24.60 2.90
N ALA A 69 13.45 -25.53 2.41
CA ALA A 69 12.98 -26.83 1.89
C ALA A 69 12.23 -27.64 2.96
N GLN A 70 12.76 -27.70 4.18
CA GLN A 70 12.10 -28.38 5.30
C GLN A 70 10.79 -27.72 5.72
N ARG A 71 10.72 -26.38 5.71
CA ARG A 71 9.56 -25.63 6.15
C ARG A 71 8.48 -25.53 5.08
N GLY A 72 8.83 -25.61 3.81
CA GLY A 72 7.95 -25.44 2.66
C GLY A 72 7.45 -24.00 2.44
N ARG A 73 7.88 -23.03 3.25
CA ARG A 73 7.48 -21.61 3.15
C ARG A 73 8.53 -20.67 3.70
N TYR A 74 8.56 -19.45 3.21
CA TYR A 74 9.39 -18.39 3.77
C TYR A 74 8.97 -18.06 5.21
N ALA A 75 9.96 -17.76 6.05
CA ALA A 75 9.72 -17.15 7.35
C ALA A 75 9.45 -15.66 7.13
N VAL A 76 8.35 -15.17 7.66
CA VAL A 76 8.02 -13.74 7.62
C VAL A 76 8.17 -13.20 9.04
N SER A 77 8.95 -12.14 9.21
CA SER A 77 9.08 -11.48 10.50
C SER A 77 7.87 -10.59 10.78
N GLU A 78 7.60 -10.32 12.06
CA GLU A 78 6.54 -9.36 12.45
C GLU A 78 6.77 -7.97 11.82
N GLY A 79 8.03 -7.54 11.69
CA GLY A 79 8.36 -6.28 11.02
C GLY A 79 7.98 -6.27 9.55
N ALA A 80 8.20 -7.37 8.83
CA ALA A 80 7.79 -7.51 7.43
C ALA A 80 6.26 -7.54 7.27
N GLU A 81 5.55 -8.18 8.21
CA GLU A 81 4.07 -8.18 8.22
C GLU A 81 3.50 -6.78 8.49
N ARG A 82 4.05 -6.05 9.46
CA ARG A 82 3.65 -4.67 9.73
C ARG A 82 3.86 -3.79 8.50
N MET A 83 5.06 -3.81 7.92
CA MET A 83 5.38 -3.04 6.72
C MET A 83 4.44 -3.38 5.55
N ARG A 84 4.10 -4.66 5.36
CA ARG A 84 3.16 -5.08 4.32
C ARG A 84 1.75 -4.55 4.57
N THR A 85 1.32 -4.51 5.84
CA THR A 85 0.01 -3.97 6.24
C THR A 85 -0.04 -2.47 6.02
N GLU A 86 0.99 -1.73 6.46
CA GLU A 86 1.15 -0.30 6.23
C GLU A 86 1.15 0.00 4.73
N TRP A 87 1.97 -0.69 3.95
CA TRP A 87 2.01 -0.51 2.50
C TRP A 87 0.65 -0.75 1.83
N ARG A 88 -0.09 -1.76 2.27
CA ARG A 88 -1.44 -2.02 1.75
C ARG A 88 -2.40 -0.88 2.09
N THR A 89 -2.35 -0.38 3.33
CA THR A 89 -3.17 0.74 3.79
C THR A 89 -2.83 2.01 3.01
N ASP A 90 -1.56 2.34 2.88
CA ASP A 90 -1.09 3.52 2.15
C ASP A 90 -1.41 3.47 0.66
N SER A 91 -1.47 2.26 0.10
CA SER A 91 -1.83 2.04 -1.30
C SER A 91 -3.33 2.09 -1.56
N ASP A 92 -4.16 2.04 -0.53
CA ASP A 92 -5.61 2.03 -0.64
C ASP A 92 -6.21 3.43 -0.53
N ALA A 93 -6.09 4.19 -1.62
CA ALA A 93 -6.63 5.53 -1.68
C ALA A 93 -8.16 5.61 -1.43
N VAL A 94 -8.91 4.53 -1.71
CA VAL A 94 -10.36 4.51 -1.48
C VAL A 94 -10.67 4.35 0.00
N ALA A 95 -9.97 3.45 0.70
CA ALA A 95 -10.14 3.30 2.14
C ALA A 95 -9.74 4.58 2.89
N ASP A 96 -8.64 5.22 2.48
CA ASP A 96 -8.20 6.48 3.06
C ASP A 96 -9.18 7.62 2.80
N PHE A 97 -9.71 7.74 1.58
CA PHE A 97 -10.77 8.70 1.25
C PHE A 97 -12.00 8.49 2.14
N VAL A 98 -12.46 7.25 2.29
CA VAL A 98 -13.62 6.95 3.13
C VAL A 98 -13.34 7.29 4.60
N ALA A 99 -12.18 6.90 5.15
CA ALA A 99 -11.82 7.18 6.53
C ALA A 99 -11.67 8.68 6.83
N SER A 100 -11.05 9.42 5.89
CA SER A 100 -10.71 10.83 6.10
C SER A 100 -11.85 11.79 5.74
N CYS A 101 -12.64 11.47 4.71
CA CYS A 101 -13.55 12.42 4.07
C CYS A 101 -15.02 12.02 4.12
N CYS A 102 -15.34 10.79 4.52
CA CYS A 102 -16.71 10.30 4.50
C CYS A 102 -17.22 9.94 5.89
N GLU A 103 -18.55 9.90 6.02
CA GLU A 103 -19.28 9.26 7.10
C GLU A 103 -20.08 8.10 6.51
N ILE A 104 -20.02 6.95 7.17
CA ILE A 104 -20.84 5.80 6.77
C ILE A 104 -22.29 6.07 7.22
N ARG A 105 -23.25 5.86 6.32
CA ARG A 105 -24.69 6.08 6.55
C ARG A 105 -25.43 4.76 6.42
N GLU A 106 -26.23 4.45 7.42
CA GLU A 106 -27.07 3.24 7.44
C GLU A 106 -28.41 3.47 6.69
N ASP A 107 -28.99 4.69 6.80
CA ASP A 107 -30.24 5.01 6.13
C ASP A 107 -30.01 5.30 4.62
N PRO A 108 -30.61 4.50 3.73
CA PRO A 108 -30.47 4.70 2.29
C PRO A 108 -31.01 6.03 1.75
N SER A 109 -31.81 6.79 2.54
CA SER A 109 -32.26 8.13 2.15
C SER A 109 -31.13 9.14 2.09
N ASP A 110 -30.13 8.96 2.97
CA ASP A 110 -28.97 9.85 3.15
C ASP A 110 -27.74 9.44 2.32
N TRP A 111 -27.87 8.41 1.49
CA TRP A 111 -26.77 7.90 0.69
C TRP A 111 -26.40 8.82 -0.47
N GLU A 112 -25.10 8.96 -0.68
CA GLU A 112 -24.53 9.76 -1.77
C GLU A 112 -24.72 9.05 -3.12
N LEU A 113 -24.82 9.83 -4.20
CA LEU A 113 -24.74 9.28 -5.55
C LEU A 113 -23.32 8.76 -5.80
N LEU A 114 -23.21 7.61 -6.44
CA LEU A 114 -21.90 7.02 -6.78
C LEU A 114 -21.05 7.97 -7.66
N SER A 115 -21.68 8.72 -8.56
CA SER A 115 -21.02 9.75 -9.38
C SER A 115 -20.36 10.81 -8.54
N ASP A 116 -21.12 11.35 -7.58
CA ASP A 116 -20.68 12.47 -6.74
C ASP A 116 -19.59 12.01 -5.76
N ALA A 117 -19.76 10.84 -5.16
CA ALA A 117 -18.72 10.21 -4.35
C ALA A 117 -17.43 9.97 -5.15
N TYR A 118 -17.54 9.55 -6.40
CA TYR A 118 -16.39 9.34 -7.27
C TYR A 118 -15.69 10.64 -7.67
N ASP A 119 -16.43 11.70 -7.95
CA ASP A 119 -15.86 13.02 -8.27
C ASP A 119 -15.13 13.62 -7.06
N ASN A 120 -15.69 13.48 -5.85
CA ASN A 120 -15.03 13.86 -4.62
C ASN A 120 -13.75 13.03 -4.37
N PHE A 121 -13.79 11.71 -4.63
CA PHE A 121 -12.60 10.86 -4.56
C PHE A 121 -11.50 11.31 -5.52
N ARG A 122 -11.84 11.70 -6.75
CA ARG A 122 -10.86 12.23 -7.71
C ARG A 122 -10.22 13.53 -7.23
N GLN A 123 -11.01 14.43 -6.63
CA GLN A 123 -10.52 15.67 -6.04
C GLN A 123 -9.57 15.38 -4.86
N PHE A 124 -9.94 14.45 -3.97
CA PHE A 124 -9.09 13.97 -2.88
C PHE A 124 -7.74 13.44 -3.39
N CYS A 125 -7.76 12.60 -4.42
CA CYS A 125 -6.53 12.09 -5.03
C CYS A 125 -5.66 13.22 -5.60
N GLY A 126 -6.28 14.21 -6.27
CA GLY A 126 -5.57 15.38 -6.80
C GLY A 126 -4.91 16.21 -5.70
N ALA A 127 -5.63 16.47 -4.62
CA ALA A 127 -5.15 17.26 -3.48
C ALA A 127 -4.02 16.54 -2.69
N THR A 128 -4.10 15.21 -2.57
CA THR A 128 -3.10 14.40 -1.86
C THR A 128 -1.95 13.93 -2.74
N GLY A 129 -1.86 14.39 -3.99
CA GLY A 129 -0.81 13.98 -4.94
C GLY A 129 -0.89 12.51 -5.39
N ARG A 130 -1.98 11.82 -5.09
CA ARG A 130 -2.21 10.42 -5.47
C ARG A 130 -2.74 10.33 -6.91
N LYS A 131 -2.30 9.34 -7.66
CA LYS A 131 -2.85 9.09 -8.99
C LYS A 131 -4.19 8.35 -8.87
N SER A 132 -5.29 8.99 -9.21
CA SER A 132 -6.60 8.33 -9.34
C SER A 132 -6.69 7.59 -10.68
N GLY A 133 -5.89 6.55 -10.85
CA GLY A 133 -5.88 5.77 -12.10
C GLY A 133 -7.05 4.82 -12.27
N MET A 134 -7.96 4.72 -11.29
CA MET A 134 -9.11 3.83 -11.35
C MET A 134 -10.35 4.53 -11.91
N GLY A 135 -11.13 3.80 -12.71
CA GLY A 135 -12.44 4.28 -13.17
C GLY A 135 -13.54 4.03 -12.11
N ILE A 136 -14.70 4.68 -12.30
CA ILE A 136 -15.86 4.61 -11.39
C ILE A 136 -16.33 3.17 -11.08
N ARG A 137 -16.21 2.24 -12.04
CA ARG A 137 -16.56 0.82 -11.82
C ARG A 137 -15.62 0.14 -10.82
N THR A 138 -14.32 0.45 -10.89
CA THR A 138 -13.30 -0.08 -9.97
C THR A 138 -13.45 0.56 -8.60
N PHE A 139 -13.69 1.88 -8.53
CA PHE A 139 -14.01 2.60 -7.31
C PHE A 139 -15.20 1.97 -6.58
N LYS A 140 -16.33 1.75 -7.28
CA LYS A 140 -17.50 1.08 -6.73
C LYS A 140 -17.18 -0.31 -6.16
N LYS A 141 -16.46 -1.15 -6.93
CA LYS A 141 -16.05 -2.49 -6.44
C LYS A 141 -15.21 -2.38 -5.17
N ARG A 142 -14.38 -1.35 -5.08
CA ARG A 142 -13.53 -1.15 -3.92
C ARG A 142 -14.32 -0.71 -2.70
N LEU A 143 -15.31 0.18 -2.86
CA LEU A 143 -16.24 0.54 -1.78
C LEU A 143 -16.93 -0.69 -1.19
N ILE A 144 -17.44 -1.58 -2.05
CA ILE A 144 -18.08 -2.83 -1.60
C ILE A 144 -17.09 -3.73 -0.84
N GLN A 145 -15.83 -3.81 -1.27
CA GLN A 145 -14.79 -4.61 -0.60
C GLN A 145 -14.41 -4.09 0.80
N ILE A 146 -14.71 -2.83 1.10
CA ILE A 146 -14.55 -2.21 2.42
C ILE A 146 -15.89 -2.04 3.14
N ASP A 147 -16.86 -2.90 2.82
CA ASP A 147 -18.18 -3.00 3.46
C ASP A 147 -19.09 -1.78 3.30
N ILE A 148 -18.84 -0.93 2.29
CA ILE A 148 -19.78 0.15 1.95
C ILE A 148 -20.93 -0.43 1.12
N GLN A 149 -22.15 -0.28 1.63
CA GLN A 149 -23.36 -0.77 0.98
C GLN A 149 -23.69 0.02 -0.30
N GLU A 150 -24.39 -0.60 -1.22
CA GLU A 150 -24.92 0.05 -2.42
C GLU A 150 -26.41 -0.23 -2.61
N ALA A 151 -27.12 0.70 -3.21
CA ALA A 151 -28.50 0.49 -3.67
C ALA A 151 -28.75 1.20 -5.00
N LYS A 152 -29.68 0.65 -5.78
CA LYS A 152 -30.15 1.28 -7.02
C LYS A 152 -31.52 1.87 -6.77
N ARG A 153 -31.66 3.19 -6.89
CA ARG A 153 -32.94 3.93 -6.76
C ARG A 153 -33.11 4.87 -7.93
N GLY A 154 -34.29 4.85 -8.56
CA GLY A 154 -34.61 5.73 -9.67
C GLY A 154 -33.65 5.64 -10.87
N GLY A 155 -33.06 4.46 -11.14
CA GLY A 155 -32.07 4.29 -12.20
C GLY A 155 -30.63 4.69 -11.81
N GLN A 156 -30.43 5.32 -10.67
CA GLN A 156 -29.13 5.78 -10.17
C GLN A 156 -28.57 4.82 -9.11
N VAL A 157 -27.26 4.69 -9.04
CA VAL A 157 -26.57 3.94 -8.00
C VAL A 157 -26.19 4.89 -6.87
N LYS A 158 -26.61 4.56 -5.66
CA LYS A 158 -26.23 5.23 -4.41
C LYS A 158 -25.31 4.34 -3.60
N VAL A 159 -24.47 4.96 -2.79
CA VAL A 159 -23.50 4.27 -1.90
C VAL A 159 -23.68 4.76 -0.47
N GLY A 160 -23.56 3.84 0.49
CA GLY A 160 -23.84 4.03 1.92
C GLY A 160 -22.82 4.90 2.65
N LEU A 161 -22.48 6.03 2.07
CA LEU A 161 -21.60 7.02 2.65
C LEU A 161 -22.12 8.43 2.35
N TRP A 162 -21.68 9.39 3.15
CA TRP A 162 -21.87 10.83 2.95
C TRP A 162 -20.51 11.50 2.93
N VAL A 163 -20.19 12.25 1.88
CA VAL A 163 -18.95 13.02 1.83
C VAL A 163 -19.11 14.25 2.74
N LYS A 164 -18.32 14.34 3.79
CA LYS A 164 -18.28 15.49 4.72
C LYS A 164 -18.05 16.74 3.92
N ALA A 165 -18.90 17.75 4.13
CA ALA A 165 -19.06 18.96 3.33
C ALA A 165 -17.83 19.32 2.50
N LYS A 166 -18.03 19.61 1.21
CA LYS A 166 -17.01 19.96 0.20
C LYS A 166 -15.83 20.66 0.86
N MET A 167 -14.86 19.86 1.34
CA MET A 167 -13.63 20.42 1.85
C MET A 167 -13.06 21.28 0.74
N ASN A 168 -12.71 22.51 1.07
CA ASN A 168 -11.89 23.30 0.19
C ASN A 168 -10.53 22.57 0.14
N TRP A 169 -10.35 21.71 -0.85
CA TRP A 169 -9.19 20.83 -0.98
C TRP A 169 -7.86 21.60 -1.07
N ALA A 170 -7.92 22.92 -1.24
CA ALA A 170 -6.77 23.82 -1.13
C ALA A 170 -6.21 23.91 0.30
N ASP A 171 -7.02 23.61 1.31
CA ASP A 171 -6.66 23.70 2.74
C ASP A 171 -6.44 22.31 3.38
N ALA A 172 -6.42 21.24 2.59
CA ALA A 172 -6.18 19.89 3.08
C ALA A 172 -4.76 19.80 3.67
N PRO A 173 -4.59 19.31 4.91
CA PRO A 173 -3.25 19.11 5.48
C PRO A 173 -2.47 18.12 4.63
N VAL A 174 -1.34 18.56 4.11
CA VAL A 174 -0.35 17.68 3.46
C VAL A 174 0.19 16.75 4.55
N ILE A 175 -0.28 15.52 4.57
CA ILE A 175 0.29 14.48 5.45
C ILE A 175 1.64 14.09 4.84
N HIS A 176 2.71 14.50 5.49
CA HIS A 176 4.10 14.17 5.14
C HIS A 176 4.47 12.77 5.65
#